data_937298fac1f20993241e7dde18e62e5c
#
_entry.id   937298fac1f20993241e7dde18e62e5c
#
_cell.length_a   1.000
_cell.length_b   1.000
_cell.length_c   1.000
_cell.angle_alpha   90.00
_cell.angle_beta   90.00
_cell.angle_gamma   90.00
#
_symmetry.space_group_name_H-M   'P 1'
#
loop_
_entity.id
_entity.type
_entity.pdbx_description
1 polymer ?
#
loop_
_entity_poly.entity_id
_entity_poly.type
_entity_poly.pdbx_seq_one_letter_code
_entity_poly.pdbx_strand_id
1 'polypeptide(L)'
;RALDPSEQEAWALLEECLHSSKVLTVKATGYNRGGLLVRVDNLQGFVPSSQIKDLPRQLSEEQRAVQMATYVGRELHCRVIELDQERNRIILSERAATPDGLQAEQLLDVLQEGSLAYGRISNICDFGAFVDLGGLEGLVHISELSWRRIEDPREVVRLGDPVQAYVLSVNKDKRRVALSLKRLQPDPWEGIEERYEVGQVVEGRVTNVVDFGVFASIDAGIEGLVHVSEMDIEAGEDPRDLIQEGEIVKVRILHIDKETRRLGLSLRGV
;
A
#
# COMPACT_ATOMS: atom_id res chain seq x y z
N ARG A 1 -27.11 -5.69 32.58
CA ARG A 1 -26.62 -6.27 33.88
C ARG A 1 -25.88 -5.15 34.58
N ALA A 2 -26.27 -4.81 35.82
CA ALA A 2 -25.48 -3.86 36.58
C ALA A 2 -24.12 -4.48 36.86
N LEU A 3 -23.04 -3.77 36.53
CA LEU A 3 -21.66 -4.21 36.79
C LEU A 3 -21.39 -4.17 38.30
N ASP A 4 -20.65 -5.12 38.79
CA ASP A 4 -20.12 -5.11 40.15
C ASP A 4 -19.15 -3.93 40.35
N PRO A 5 -19.06 -3.28 41.49
CA PRO A 5 -18.11 -2.21 41.76
C PRO A 5 -16.66 -2.55 41.35
N SER A 6 -16.22 -3.78 41.54
CA SER A 6 -14.89 -4.26 41.12
C SER A 6 -14.75 -4.35 39.58
N GLU A 7 -15.83 -4.66 38.86
CA GLU A 7 -15.85 -4.65 37.38
C GLU A 7 -15.79 -3.22 36.85
N GLN A 8 -16.50 -2.27 37.52
CA GLN A 8 -16.47 -0.86 37.12
C GLN A 8 -15.06 -0.24 37.27
N GLU A 9 -14.35 -0.56 38.36
CA GLU A 9 -12.97 -0.12 38.55
C GLU A 9 -12.04 -0.71 37.48
N ALA A 10 -12.20 -2.00 37.16
CA ALA A 10 -11.41 -2.64 36.10
C ALA A 10 -11.66 -2.04 34.72
N TRP A 11 -12.92 -1.70 34.38
CA TRP A 11 -13.25 -1.01 33.13
C TRP A 11 -12.66 0.39 33.07
N ALA A 12 -12.74 1.18 34.16
CA ALA A 12 -12.15 2.52 34.24
C ALA A 12 -10.62 2.48 34.05
N LEU A 13 -9.96 1.49 34.66
CA LEU A 13 -8.53 1.25 34.46
C LEU A 13 -8.19 0.93 33.00
N LEU A 14 -9.00 0.09 32.34
CA LEU A 14 -8.81 -0.27 30.94
C LEU A 14 -9.01 0.92 29.99
N GLU A 15 -9.99 1.79 30.28
CA GLU A 15 -10.20 3.05 29.54
C GLU A 15 -9.01 3.99 29.68
N GLU A 16 -8.46 4.14 30.89
CA GLU A 16 -7.23 4.90 31.11
C GLU A 16 -6.06 4.31 30.33
N CYS A 17 -5.91 2.97 30.36
CA CYS A 17 -4.85 2.28 29.63
C CYS A 17 -5.00 2.42 28.10
N LEU A 18 -6.22 2.44 27.57
CA LEU A 18 -6.49 2.69 26.15
C LEU A 18 -6.01 4.09 25.74
N HIS A 19 -6.36 5.12 26.52
CA HIS A 19 -6.01 6.52 26.22
C HIS A 19 -4.52 6.83 26.48
N SER A 20 -3.93 6.26 27.53
CA SER A 20 -2.53 6.51 27.91
C SER A 20 -1.53 5.58 27.18
N SER A 21 -2.02 4.66 26.35
CA SER A 21 -1.17 3.70 25.67
C SER A 21 -0.32 2.81 26.61
N LYS A 22 -0.77 2.63 27.83
CA LYS A 22 -0.07 1.90 28.87
C LYS A 22 -0.02 0.40 28.56
N VAL A 23 1.15 -0.19 28.82
CA VAL A 23 1.35 -1.64 28.70
C VAL A 23 0.85 -2.33 29.97
N LEU A 24 0.01 -3.35 29.78
CA LEU A 24 -0.52 -4.20 30.83
C LEU A 24 0.12 -5.58 30.79
N THR A 25 0.38 -6.16 31.94
CA THR A 25 0.74 -7.57 32.04
C THR A 25 -0.52 -8.39 32.26
N VAL A 26 -0.81 -9.30 31.32
CA VAL A 26 -2.01 -10.14 31.33
C VAL A 26 -1.63 -11.61 31.26
N LYS A 27 -2.44 -12.49 31.86
CA LYS A 27 -2.17 -13.92 31.83
C LYS A 27 -3.06 -14.61 30.79
N ALA A 28 -2.46 -15.41 29.92
CA ALA A 28 -3.19 -16.24 28.97
C ALA A 28 -3.86 -17.40 29.71
N THR A 29 -5.19 -17.51 29.65
CA THR A 29 -6.00 -18.52 30.33
C THR A 29 -6.48 -19.62 29.39
N GLY A 30 -6.47 -19.36 28.07
CA GLY A 30 -6.92 -20.32 27.08
C GLY A 30 -6.71 -19.76 25.66
N TYR A 31 -7.21 -20.47 24.67
CA TYR A 31 -7.19 -20.04 23.28
C TYR A 31 -8.39 -20.58 22.50
N ASN A 32 -8.68 -19.94 21.37
CA ASN A 32 -9.64 -20.42 20.39
C ASN A 32 -9.07 -20.23 18.96
N ARG A 33 -9.84 -20.52 17.90
CA ARG A 33 -9.39 -20.36 16.51
C ARG A 33 -8.93 -18.94 16.14
N GLY A 34 -9.46 -17.93 16.82
CA GLY A 34 -9.18 -16.51 16.54
C GLY A 34 -8.00 -15.93 17.30
N GLY A 35 -7.61 -16.52 18.46
CA GLY A 35 -6.56 -15.96 19.31
C GLY A 35 -6.55 -16.49 20.73
N LEU A 36 -5.87 -15.76 21.62
CA LEU A 36 -5.71 -16.09 23.03
C LEU A 36 -6.80 -15.44 23.88
N LEU A 37 -7.29 -16.19 24.84
CA LEU A 37 -8.11 -15.68 25.94
C LEU A 37 -7.18 -15.29 27.07
N VAL A 38 -7.29 -14.06 27.54
CA VAL A 38 -6.44 -13.51 28.59
C VAL A 38 -7.29 -12.99 29.76
N ARG A 39 -6.71 -12.94 30.95
CA ARG A 39 -7.34 -12.37 32.13
C ARG A 39 -6.70 -11.02 32.44
N VAL A 40 -7.56 -10.02 32.59
CA VAL A 40 -7.21 -8.67 33.05
C VAL A 40 -8.00 -8.45 34.34
N ASP A 41 -7.35 -8.55 35.47
CA ASP A 41 -8.01 -8.60 36.79
C ASP A 41 -9.14 -9.66 36.83
N ASN A 42 -10.38 -9.23 37.01
CA ASN A 42 -11.58 -10.07 37.01
C ASN A 42 -12.29 -10.13 35.66
N LEU A 43 -11.80 -9.41 34.63
CA LEU A 43 -12.37 -9.37 33.30
C LEU A 43 -11.64 -10.32 32.34
N GLN A 44 -12.38 -10.76 31.31
CA GLN A 44 -11.81 -11.58 30.26
C GLN A 44 -11.54 -10.71 29.02
N GLY A 45 -10.28 -10.71 28.58
CA GLY A 45 -9.84 -10.07 27.36
C GLY A 45 -9.51 -11.08 26.27
N PHE A 46 -9.30 -10.58 25.06
CA PHE A 46 -8.95 -11.37 23.89
C PHE A 46 -7.77 -10.74 23.14
N VAL A 47 -6.79 -11.56 22.77
CA VAL A 47 -5.67 -11.18 21.92
C VAL A 47 -5.80 -11.92 20.60
N PRO A 48 -6.20 -11.25 19.51
CA PRO A 48 -6.29 -11.88 18.19
C PRO A 48 -4.96 -12.51 17.77
N SER A 49 -4.97 -13.60 17.04
CA SER A 49 -3.76 -14.30 16.58
C SER A 49 -2.82 -13.40 15.79
N SER A 50 -3.37 -12.45 15.02
CA SER A 50 -2.62 -11.43 14.30
C SER A 50 -1.89 -10.42 15.20
N GLN A 51 -2.31 -10.31 16.46
CA GLN A 51 -1.77 -9.37 17.46
C GLN A 51 -0.78 -10.00 18.42
N ILE A 52 -0.50 -11.30 18.28
CA ILE A 52 0.54 -12.02 19.04
C ILE A 52 1.89 -11.76 18.36
N LYS A 53 2.90 -11.34 19.13
CA LYS A 53 4.21 -10.88 18.62
C LYS A 53 4.94 -11.97 17.82
N ASP A 54 5.14 -13.13 18.43
CA ASP A 54 6.01 -14.18 17.91
C ASP A 54 5.23 -15.29 17.15
N LEU A 55 3.95 -15.03 16.84
CA LEU A 55 3.15 -15.98 16.07
C LEU A 55 3.31 -15.70 14.56
N PRO A 56 3.90 -16.65 13.77
CA PRO A 56 4.03 -16.49 12.34
C PRO A 56 2.67 -16.34 11.63
N ARG A 57 2.60 -15.47 10.62
CA ARG A 57 1.34 -15.21 9.89
C ARG A 57 0.91 -16.35 8.96
N GLN A 58 1.87 -17.16 8.49
CA GLN A 58 1.64 -18.24 7.51
C GLN A 58 1.62 -19.63 8.18
N LEU A 59 0.75 -19.83 9.15
CA LEU A 59 0.56 -21.12 9.79
C LEU A 59 -0.77 -21.75 9.36
N SER A 60 -0.78 -23.10 9.19
CA SER A 60 -2.04 -23.85 9.10
C SER A 60 -2.85 -23.72 10.40
N GLU A 61 -4.16 -24.00 10.35
CA GLU A 61 -4.99 -23.96 11.57
C GLU A 61 -4.47 -24.86 12.67
N GLU A 62 -3.99 -26.05 12.34
CA GLU A 62 -3.45 -27.02 13.29
C GLU A 62 -2.14 -26.52 13.92
N GLN A 63 -1.21 -26.01 13.11
CA GLN A 63 0.05 -25.45 13.59
C GLN A 63 -0.18 -24.23 14.48
N ARG A 64 -1.15 -23.39 14.13
CA ARG A 64 -1.55 -22.23 14.93
C ARG A 64 -2.10 -22.65 16.29
N ALA A 65 -2.97 -23.66 16.33
CA ALA A 65 -3.53 -24.17 17.57
C ALA A 65 -2.45 -24.73 18.49
N VAL A 66 -1.49 -25.51 17.96
CA VAL A 66 -0.35 -26.05 18.72
C VAL A 66 0.49 -24.92 19.30
N GLN A 67 0.79 -23.90 18.51
CA GLN A 67 1.58 -22.75 19.01
C GLN A 67 0.79 -21.93 20.03
N MET A 68 -0.49 -21.64 19.83
CA MET A 68 -1.30 -20.91 20.81
C MET A 68 -1.41 -21.67 22.14
N ALA A 69 -1.46 -23.01 22.13
CA ALA A 69 -1.45 -23.81 23.34
C ALA A 69 -0.19 -23.55 24.21
N THR A 70 0.95 -23.22 23.61
CA THR A 70 2.20 -22.94 24.35
C THR A 70 2.14 -21.61 25.12
N TYR A 71 1.23 -20.73 24.78
CA TYR A 71 1.06 -19.44 25.47
C TYR A 71 0.18 -19.56 26.72
N VAL A 72 -0.65 -20.59 26.80
CA VAL A 72 -1.54 -20.77 27.95
C VAL A 72 -0.74 -20.88 29.25
N GLY A 73 -1.09 -20.06 30.24
CA GLY A 73 -0.39 -19.94 31.51
C GLY A 73 0.74 -18.92 31.53
N ARG A 74 1.16 -18.39 30.37
CA ARG A 74 2.19 -17.36 30.31
C ARG A 74 1.63 -15.98 30.59
N GLU A 75 2.50 -15.11 31.06
CA GLU A 75 2.26 -13.67 31.14
C GLU A 75 2.65 -13.01 29.80
N LEU A 76 1.78 -12.13 29.32
CA LEU A 76 1.95 -11.36 28.10
C LEU A 76 1.91 -9.88 28.41
N HIS A 77 2.76 -9.11 27.76
CA HIS A 77 2.74 -7.65 27.80
C HIS A 77 1.89 -7.15 26.66
N CYS A 78 0.74 -6.59 26.94
CA CYS A 78 -0.24 -6.19 25.95
C CYS A 78 -0.69 -4.75 26.16
N ARG A 79 -1.16 -4.10 25.07
CA ARG A 79 -1.89 -2.83 25.12
C ARG A 79 -3.35 -3.08 24.76
N VAL A 80 -4.22 -2.30 25.36
CA VAL A 80 -5.63 -2.26 24.96
C VAL A 80 -5.74 -1.53 23.61
N ILE A 81 -6.42 -2.15 22.65
CA ILE A 81 -6.63 -1.58 21.31
C ILE A 81 -8.11 -1.33 21.00
N GLU A 82 -9.02 -2.01 21.69
CA GLU A 82 -10.47 -1.81 21.54
C GLU A 82 -11.18 -2.16 22.85
N LEU A 83 -12.13 -1.33 23.26
CA LEU A 83 -13.02 -1.55 24.40
C LEU A 83 -14.47 -1.34 23.96
N ASP A 84 -15.32 -2.32 24.27
CA ASP A 84 -16.78 -2.22 24.11
C ASP A 84 -17.45 -2.79 25.38
N GLN A 85 -17.82 -1.88 26.26
CA GLN A 85 -18.41 -2.25 27.56
C GLN A 85 -19.82 -2.85 27.41
N GLU A 86 -20.58 -2.42 26.41
CA GLU A 86 -21.93 -2.94 26.15
C GLU A 86 -21.88 -4.42 25.73
N ARG A 87 -20.88 -4.78 24.92
CA ARG A 87 -20.67 -6.13 24.44
C ARG A 87 -19.71 -6.94 25.30
N ASN A 88 -19.23 -6.36 26.40
CA ASN A 88 -18.20 -6.95 27.27
C ASN A 88 -16.97 -7.43 26.49
N ARG A 89 -16.50 -6.59 25.56
CA ARG A 89 -15.41 -6.92 24.63
C ARG A 89 -14.18 -6.10 24.95
N ILE A 90 -13.09 -6.79 25.23
CA ILE A 90 -11.78 -6.21 25.52
C ILE A 90 -10.78 -6.85 24.56
N ILE A 91 -10.25 -6.09 23.62
CA ILE A 91 -9.24 -6.55 22.67
C ILE A 91 -7.90 -5.95 23.03
N LEU A 92 -6.90 -6.82 23.12
CA LEU A 92 -5.53 -6.46 23.45
C LEU A 92 -4.57 -6.87 22.34
N SER A 93 -3.40 -6.25 22.33
CA SER A 93 -2.33 -6.50 21.36
C SER A 93 -0.99 -6.59 22.06
N GLU A 94 -0.29 -7.69 21.89
CA GLU A 94 1.09 -7.86 22.31
C GLU A 94 2.04 -7.09 21.36
N ARG A 95 1.73 -7.10 20.06
CA ARG A 95 2.50 -6.32 19.05
C ARG A 95 2.49 -4.83 19.33
N ALA A 96 1.35 -4.27 19.76
CA ALA A 96 1.25 -2.85 20.09
C ALA A 96 2.05 -2.47 21.36
N ALA A 97 2.36 -3.44 22.22
CA ALA A 97 3.17 -3.25 23.41
C ALA A 97 4.69 -3.35 23.13
N THR A 98 5.09 -3.75 21.92
CA THR A 98 6.52 -3.77 21.55
C THR A 98 7.03 -2.36 21.28
N PRO A 99 8.36 -2.12 21.38
CA PRO A 99 8.95 -0.83 20.98
C PRO A 99 8.55 -0.42 19.56
N ASP A 100 8.54 -1.36 18.61
CA ASP A 100 8.14 -1.12 17.22
C ASP A 100 6.65 -0.74 17.12
N GLY A 101 5.79 -1.35 17.94
CA GLY A 101 4.37 -1.02 17.99
C GLY A 101 4.08 0.37 18.56
N LEU A 102 4.84 0.78 19.59
CA LEU A 102 4.76 2.12 20.16
C LEU A 102 5.27 3.17 19.17
N GLN A 103 6.36 2.88 18.48
CA GLN A 103 6.92 3.75 17.45
C GLN A 103 5.95 3.89 16.27
N ALA A 104 5.29 2.82 15.85
CA ALA A 104 4.28 2.85 14.80
C ALA A 104 3.08 3.76 15.14
N GLU A 105 2.63 3.80 16.40
CA GLU A 105 1.55 4.70 16.80
C GLU A 105 1.97 6.16 16.81
N GLN A 106 3.14 6.45 17.37
CA GLN A 106 3.71 7.80 17.34
C GLN A 106 3.85 8.28 15.89
N LEU A 107 4.28 7.38 15.00
CA LEU A 107 4.40 7.67 13.58
C LEU A 107 3.05 7.96 12.92
N LEU A 108 2.01 7.17 13.23
CA LEU A 108 0.64 7.40 12.75
C LEU A 108 0.05 8.75 13.19
N ASP A 109 0.45 9.23 14.37
CA ASP A 109 -0.03 10.53 14.89
C ASP A 109 0.66 11.71 14.22
N VAL A 110 1.90 11.55 13.79
CA VAL A 110 2.71 12.59 13.13
C VAL A 110 2.50 12.60 11.62
N LEU A 111 2.27 11.45 11.00
CA LEU A 111 2.07 11.35 9.54
C LEU A 111 0.76 12.02 9.12
N GLN A 112 0.87 12.91 8.16
CA GLN A 112 -0.24 13.62 7.54
C GLN A 112 -0.19 13.44 6.03
N GLU A 113 -1.35 13.54 5.37
CA GLU A 113 -1.43 13.65 3.91
C GLU A 113 -0.56 14.82 3.42
N GLY A 114 0.22 14.60 2.38
CA GLY A 114 1.15 15.59 1.85
C GLY A 114 2.54 15.57 2.49
N SER A 115 2.74 14.87 3.60
CA SER A 115 4.06 14.76 4.23
C SER A 115 4.97 13.76 3.50
N LEU A 116 6.27 13.86 3.81
CA LEU A 116 7.26 12.90 3.33
C LEU A 116 7.50 11.82 4.39
N ALA A 117 7.54 10.58 3.97
CA ALA A 117 7.87 9.43 4.79
C ALA A 117 9.13 8.74 4.28
N TYR A 118 9.94 8.25 5.19
CA TYR A 118 11.18 7.51 4.89
C TYR A 118 11.02 6.07 5.38
N GLY A 119 11.43 5.12 4.56
CA GLY A 119 11.32 3.72 4.91
C GLY A 119 12.17 2.83 4.02
N ARG A 120 11.93 1.52 4.13
CA ARG A 120 12.56 0.50 3.28
C ARG A 120 11.51 -0.40 2.67
N ILE A 121 11.74 -0.84 1.44
CA ILE A 121 10.88 -1.83 0.79
C ILE A 121 10.94 -3.14 1.58
N SER A 122 9.83 -3.50 2.21
CA SER A 122 9.70 -4.71 3.05
C SER A 122 9.15 -5.91 2.30
N ASN A 123 8.33 -5.66 1.26
CA ASN A 123 7.78 -6.70 0.41
C ASN A 123 7.34 -6.12 -0.94
N ILE A 124 7.31 -6.96 -1.99
CA ILE A 124 6.87 -6.60 -3.33
C ILE A 124 5.86 -7.64 -3.79
N CYS A 125 4.72 -7.19 -4.29
CA CYS A 125 3.66 -8.01 -4.86
C CYS A 125 3.19 -7.40 -6.19
N ASP A 126 2.36 -8.11 -6.96
CA ASP A 126 1.96 -7.72 -8.32
C ASP A 126 1.23 -6.36 -8.37
N PHE A 127 0.54 -5.99 -7.31
CA PHE A 127 -0.21 -4.72 -7.24
C PHE A 127 0.58 -3.56 -6.62
N GLY A 128 1.81 -3.77 -6.15
CA GLY A 128 2.62 -2.70 -5.56
C GLY A 128 3.73 -3.17 -4.63
N ALA A 129 4.29 -2.22 -3.87
CA ALA A 129 5.37 -2.46 -2.92
C ALA A 129 4.97 -1.99 -1.52
N PHE A 130 5.32 -2.80 -0.52
CA PHE A 130 5.18 -2.45 0.89
C PHE A 130 6.45 -1.77 1.39
N VAL A 131 6.27 -0.74 2.18
CA VAL A 131 7.35 0.06 2.77
C VAL A 131 7.25 -0.01 4.29
N ASP A 132 8.27 -0.50 4.94
CA ASP A 132 8.39 -0.41 6.40
C ASP A 132 8.89 0.99 6.78
N LEU A 133 8.03 1.71 7.52
CA LEU A 133 8.28 3.06 8.01
C LEU A 133 8.82 3.08 9.45
N GLY A 134 9.26 1.95 9.98
CA GLY A 134 9.69 1.80 11.37
C GLY A 134 8.56 1.24 12.25
N GLY A 135 8.11 0.03 11.92
CA GLY A 135 7.02 -0.66 12.63
C GLY A 135 5.61 -0.36 12.10
N LEU A 136 5.49 0.58 11.17
CA LEU A 136 4.26 0.89 10.42
C LEU A 136 4.47 0.55 8.94
N GLU A 137 3.56 -0.20 8.37
CA GLU A 137 3.63 -0.61 6.96
C GLU A 137 2.84 0.33 6.07
N GLY A 138 3.51 0.92 5.08
CA GLY A 138 2.91 1.70 4.01
C GLY A 138 2.80 0.88 2.73
N LEU A 139 1.86 1.25 1.85
CA LEU A 139 1.67 0.64 0.53
C LEU A 139 1.85 1.69 -0.56
N VAL A 140 2.74 1.40 -1.50
CA VAL A 140 2.85 2.09 -2.80
C VAL A 140 2.18 1.20 -3.83
N HIS A 141 1.00 1.59 -4.32
CA HIS A 141 0.33 0.87 -5.41
C HIS A 141 1.17 0.97 -6.70
N ILE A 142 1.08 -0.02 -7.60
CA ILE A 142 1.86 -0.05 -8.85
C ILE A 142 1.71 1.24 -9.66
N SER A 143 0.53 1.84 -9.70
CA SER A 143 0.26 3.12 -10.35
C SER A 143 0.90 4.34 -9.68
N GLU A 144 1.41 4.20 -8.47
CA GLU A 144 2.08 5.25 -7.68
C GLU A 144 3.60 5.06 -7.58
N LEU A 145 4.16 4.02 -8.22
CA LEU A 145 5.60 3.76 -8.27
C LEU A 145 6.33 4.63 -9.28
N SER A 146 5.75 4.82 -10.47
CA SER A 146 6.38 5.55 -11.57
C SER A 146 5.35 6.26 -12.44
N TRP A 147 5.76 7.34 -13.12
CA TRP A 147 4.99 7.99 -14.17
C TRP A 147 4.94 7.16 -15.46
N ARG A 148 6.01 6.39 -15.76
CA ARG A 148 5.99 5.46 -16.89
C ARG A 148 5.11 4.24 -16.55
N ARG A 149 4.49 3.68 -17.56
CA ARG A 149 3.78 2.40 -17.43
C ARG A 149 4.78 1.31 -17.06
N ILE A 150 4.49 0.57 -16.02
CA ILE A 150 5.25 -0.58 -15.56
C ILE A 150 4.30 -1.78 -15.41
N GLU A 151 4.79 -2.96 -15.68
CA GLU A 151 4.01 -4.20 -15.55
C GLU A 151 4.31 -4.91 -14.23
N ASP A 152 5.54 -4.75 -13.74
CA ASP A 152 5.98 -5.34 -12.47
C ASP A 152 6.62 -4.26 -11.58
N PRO A 153 6.20 -4.14 -10.31
CA PRO A 153 6.85 -3.24 -9.36
C PRO A 153 8.36 -3.42 -9.22
N ARG A 154 8.88 -4.63 -9.49
CA ARG A 154 10.32 -4.97 -9.45
C ARG A 154 11.14 -4.24 -10.51
N GLU A 155 10.50 -3.64 -11.51
CA GLU A 155 11.19 -2.78 -12.49
C GLU A 155 11.67 -1.45 -11.89
N VAL A 156 11.05 -1.01 -10.79
CA VAL A 156 11.29 0.30 -10.17
C VAL A 156 11.95 0.17 -8.81
N VAL A 157 11.58 -0.83 -8.02
CA VAL A 157 12.05 -1.01 -6.63
C VAL A 157 12.51 -2.44 -6.37
N ARG A 158 13.43 -2.58 -5.41
CA ARG A 158 13.94 -3.87 -4.93
C ARG A 158 13.71 -4.02 -3.44
N LEU A 159 13.63 -5.28 -3.00
CA LEU A 159 13.52 -5.60 -1.58
C LEU A 159 14.70 -5.01 -0.80
N GLY A 160 14.42 -4.28 0.29
CA GLY A 160 15.41 -3.65 1.13
C GLY A 160 15.86 -2.25 0.69
N ASP A 161 15.44 -1.77 -0.49
CA ASP A 161 15.78 -0.43 -0.95
C ASP A 161 15.29 0.64 0.04
N PRO A 162 16.15 1.60 0.42
CA PRO A 162 15.70 2.77 1.15
C PRO A 162 14.91 3.68 0.20
N VAL A 163 13.73 4.09 0.62
CA VAL A 163 12.86 4.94 -0.18
C VAL A 163 12.36 6.13 0.62
N GLN A 164 12.25 7.26 -0.05
CA GLN A 164 11.46 8.40 0.38
C GLN A 164 10.13 8.34 -0.39
N ALA A 165 9.02 8.53 0.29
CA ALA A 165 7.70 8.46 -0.31
C ALA A 165 6.82 9.63 0.13
N TYR A 166 5.94 10.06 -0.76
CA TYR A 166 4.91 11.05 -0.47
C TYR A 166 3.69 10.36 0.13
N VAL A 167 3.17 10.88 1.23
CA VAL A 167 1.99 10.32 1.93
C VAL A 167 0.72 10.77 1.20
N LEU A 168 -0.01 9.82 0.63
CA LEU A 168 -1.29 10.06 -0.05
C LEU A 168 -2.46 10.11 0.92
N SER A 169 -2.49 9.18 1.86
CA SER A 169 -3.52 9.12 2.89
C SER A 169 -3.05 8.29 4.08
N VAL A 170 -3.61 8.59 5.25
CA VAL A 170 -3.34 7.86 6.50
C VAL A 170 -4.67 7.34 7.04
N ASN A 171 -4.81 6.02 7.14
CA ASN A 171 -5.94 5.39 7.79
C ASN A 171 -5.53 4.88 9.17
N LYS A 172 -5.85 5.65 10.21
CA LYS A 172 -5.48 5.35 11.60
C LYS A 172 -6.15 4.08 12.11
N ASP A 173 -7.42 3.88 11.78
CA ASP A 173 -8.20 2.72 12.25
C ASP A 173 -7.64 1.40 11.71
N LYS A 174 -7.25 1.39 10.44
CA LYS A 174 -6.67 0.21 9.78
C LYS A 174 -5.16 0.14 9.89
N ARG A 175 -4.51 1.15 10.49
CA ARG A 175 -3.05 1.30 10.58
C ARG A 175 -2.39 1.13 9.21
N ARG A 176 -2.92 1.81 8.19
CA ARG A 176 -2.44 1.75 6.80
C ARG A 176 -2.11 3.13 6.29
N VAL A 177 -0.98 3.24 5.61
CA VAL A 177 -0.53 4.47 4.94
C VAL A 177 -0.42 4.18 3.45
N ALA A 178 -1.11 4.98 2.65
CA ALA A 178 -0.94 4.96 1.20
C ALA A 178 0.17 5.94 0.82
N LEU A 179 1.09 5.47 -0.01
CA LEU A 179 2.32 6.17 -0.38
C LEU A 179 2.44 6.30 -1.90
N SER A 180 3.21 7.30 -2.34
CA SER A 180 3.57 7.50 -3.75
C SER A 180 5.06 7.81 -3.88
N LEU A 181 5.74 7.14 -4.80
CA LEU A 181 7.10 7.46 -5.20
C LEU A 181 7.10 8.43 -6.39
N LYS A 182 6.15 8.27 -7.32
CA LYS A 182 6.08 9.10 -8.52
C LYS A 182 5.85 10.58 -8.21
N ARG A 183 5.08 10.91 -7.15
CA ARG A 183 4.79 12.30 -6.78
C ARG A 183 5.99 13.07 -6.25
N LEU A 184 7.11 12.41 -6.00
CA LEU A 184 8.40 13.05 -5.69
C LEU A 184 9.15 13.50 -6.94
N GLN A 185 8.73 13.03 -8.11
CA GLN A 185 9.29 13.42 -9.39
C GLN A 185 8.33 14.41 -10.06
N PRO A 186 8.85 15.38 -10.83
CA PRO A 186 8.01 16.27 -11.63
C PRO A 186 7.02 15.48 -12.48
N ASP A 187 5.79 15.94 -12.57
CA ASP A 187 4.81 15.36 -13.49
C ASP A 187 5.26 15.60 -14.93
N PRO A 188 5.50 14.54 -15.73
CA PRO A 188 5.95 14.72 -17.11
C PRO A 188 4.95 15.47 -18.00
N TRP A 189 3.68 15.53 -17.58
CA TRP A 189 2.65 16.30 -18.29
C TRP A 189 2.63 17.79 -17.92
N GLU A 190 3.30 18.18 -16.83
CA GLU A 190 3.52 19.60 -16.54
C GLU A 190 4.51 20.19 -17.55
N GLY A 191 4.12 21.28 -18.20
CA GLY A 191 4.94 21.93 -19.23
C GLY A 191 5.11 21.11 -20.52
N ILE A 192 4.24 20.13 -20.80
CA ILE A 192 4.31 19.33 -22.03
C ILE A 192 4.21 20.21 -23.27
N GLU A 193 3.37 21.24 -23.25
CA GLU A 193 3.16 22.20 -24.37
C GLU A 193 4.35 23.12 -24.60
N GLU A 194 5.27 23.24 -23.60
CA GLU A 194 6.53 23.98 -23.77
C GLU A 194 7.63 23.11 -24.39
N ARG A 195 7.51 21.80 -24.28
CA ARG A 195 8.49 20.81 -24.76
C ARG A 195 8.13 20.22 -26.11
N TYR A 196 6.85 20.12 -26.41
CA TYR A 196 6.33 19.48 -27.60
C TYR A 196 5.27 20.36 -28.27
N GLU A 197 5.34 20.44 -29.61
CA GLU A 197 4.38 21.20 -30.41
C GLU A 197 3.57 20.28 -31.33
N VAL A 198 2.32 20.67 -31.59
CA VAL A 198 1.49 20.00 -32.60
C VAL A 198 2.15 20.13 -33.98
N GLY A 199 2.27 19.02 -34.70
CA GLY A 199 2.96 18.91 -35.97
C GLY A 199 4.44 18.51 -35.86
N GLN A 200 5.04 18.55 -34.69
CA GLN A 200 6.41 18.10 -34.45
C GLN A 200 6.54 16.60 -34.70
N VAL A 201 7.66 16.19 -35.33
CA VAL A 201 8.02 14.79 -35.48
C VAL A 201 9.03 14.42 -34.41
N VAL A 202 8.75 13.38 -33.68
CA VAL A 202 9.57 12.86 -32.59
C VAL A 202 9.74 11.34 -32.69
N GLU A 203 10.74 10.80 -32.03
CA GLU A 203 10.91 9.36 -31.89
C GLU A 203 10.05 8.86 -30.70
N GLY A 204 9.30 7.79 -30.93
CA GLY A 204 8.53 7.10 -29.90
C GLY A 204 8.87 5.63 -29.86
N ARG A 205 8.86 5.05 -28.66
CA ARG A 205 8.99 3.60 -28.49
C ARG A 205 7.59 2.98 -28.37
N VAL A 206 7.30 2.02 -29.21
CA VAL A 206 6.05 1.24 -29.15
C VAL A 206 5.95 0.51 -27.83
N THR A 207 4.88 0.77 -27.08
CA THR A 207 4.62 0.17 -25.76
C THR A 207 3.54 -0.89 -25.81
N ASN A 208 2.58 -0.77 -26.75
CA ASN A 208 1.53 -1.75 -26.93
C ASN A 208 0.93 -1.64 -28.33
N VAL A 209 0.53 -2.78 -28.92
CA VAL A 209 -0.13 -2.86 -30.23
C VAL A 209 -1.50 -3.50 -30.05
N VAL A 210 -2.54 -2.78 -30.45
CA VAL A 210 -3.95 -3.19 -30.34
C VAL A 210 -4.64 -3.11 -31.71
N ASP A 211 -5.81 -3.68 -31.83
CA ASP A 211 -6.57 -3.78 -33.10
C ASP A 211 -6.91 -2.39 -33.70
N PHE A 212 -7.08 -1.35 -32.84
CA PHE A 212 -7.46 -0.01 -33.26
C PHE A 212 -6.26 0.95 -33.35
N GLY A 213 -5.02 0.49 -33.10
CA GLY A 213 -3.82 1.34 -33.21
C GLY A 213 -2.63 0.89 -32.40
N VAL A 214 -1.68 1.79 -32.26
CA VAL A 214 -0.39 1.57 -31.60
C VAL A 214 -0.19 2.62 -30.53
N PHE A 215 0.15 2.18 -29.32
CA PHE A 215 0.63 3.07 -28.27
C PHE A 215 2.14 3.26 -28.37
N ALA A 216 2.58 4.49 -28.33
CA ALA A 216 3.99 4.83 -28.36
C ALA A 216 4.34 5.85 -27.27
N SER A 217 5.37 5.56 -26.50
CA SER A 217 5.93 6.48 -25.51
C SER A 217 6.97 7.38 -26.16
N ILE A 218 6.77 8.68 -26.10
CA ILE A 218 7.72 9.68 -26.63
C ILE A 218 8.68 10.17 -25.54
N ASP A 219 8.30 10.01 -24.26
CA ASP A 219 9.13 10.36 -23.11
C ASP A 219 8.65 9.55 -21.90
N ALA A 220 9.44 9.54 -20.81
CA ALA A 220 9.08 8.87 -19.57
C ALA A 220 7.75 9.40 -19.01
N GLY A 221 6.71 8.56 -19.05
CA GLY A 221 5.36 8.90 -18.57
C GLY A 221 4.49 9.68 -19.56
N ILE A 222 4.95 9.88 -20.79
CA ILE A 222 4.17 10.47 -21.89
C ILE A 222 3.98 9.43 -22.99
N GLU A 223 2.78 8.89 -23.05
CA GLU A 223 2.37 7.91 -24.04
C GLU A 223 1.26 8.47 -24.92
N GLY A 224 1.34 8.23 -26.21
CA GLY A 224 0.34 8.64 -27.20
C GLY A 224 -0.22 7.46 -27.97
N LEU A 225 -1.37 7.67 -28.59
CA LEU A 225 -2.02 6.71 -29.46
C LEU A 225 -1.88 7.14 -30.94
N VAL A 226 -1.34 6.24 -31.75
CA VAL A 226 -1.47 6.25 -33.21
C VAL A 226 -2.69 5.40 -33.54
N HIS A 227 -3.80 6.04 -33.88
CA HIS A 227 -5.00 5.32 -34.31
C HIS A 227 -4.73 4.67 -35.70
N VAL A 228 -5.39 3.55 -35.98
CA VAL A 228 -5.25 2.79 -37.22
C VAL A 228 -5.44 3.68 -38.47
N SER A 229 -6.30 4.71 -38.40
CA SER A 229 -6.49 5.69 -39.48
C SER A 229 -5.28 6.61 -39.69
N GLU A 230 -4.36 6.70 -38.77
CA GLU A 230 -3.13 7.50 -38.83
C GLU A 230 -1.89 6.63 -39.12
N MET A 231 -2.11 5.39 -39.54
CA MET A 231 -1.10 4.45 -40.02
C MET A 231 -1.28 4.31 -41.56
N ASP A 232 -0.16 4.18 -42.27
CA ASP A 232 -0.20 3.88 -43.72
C ASP A 232 -0.36 2.37 -43.93
N ILE A 233 -1.53 1.85 -43.54
CA ILE A 233 -1.89 0.45 -43.67
C ILE A 233 -3.09 0.29 -44.58
N GLU A 234 -3.16 -0.84 -45.31
CA GLU A 234 -4.30 -1.16 -46.17
C GLU A 234 -5.53 -1.57 -45.34
N ALA A 235 -6.71 -1.34 -45.91
CA ALA A 235 -7.94 -1.65 -45.22
C ALA A 235 -8.05 -3.16 -44.93
N GLY A 236 -8.00 -3.52 -43.62
CA GLY A 236 -8.11 -4.91 -43.15
C GLY A 236 -6.80 -5.54 -42.69
N GLU A 237 -5.68 -4.83 -42.76
CA GLU A 237 -4.42 -5.25 -42.15
C GLU A 237 -4.44 -5.00 -40.63
N ASP A 238 -3.88 -5.94 -39.85
CA ASP A 238 -3.75 -5.81 -38.40
C ASP A 238 -2.47 -5.03 -38.08
N PRO A 239 -2.51 -3.98 -37.23
CA PRO A 239 -1.33 -3.27 -36.79
C PRO A 239 -0.23 -4.16 -36.20
N ARG A 240 -0.61 -5.31 -35.63
CA ARG A 240 0.32 -6.30 -35.04
C ARG A 240 1.21 -7.00 -36.08
N ASP A 241 0.78 -7.04 -37.32
CA ASP A 241 1.57 -7.67 -38.40
C ASP A 241 2.67 -6.72 -38.93
N LEU A 242 2.55 -5.42 -38.64
CA LEU A 242 3.42 -4.39 -39.20
C LEU A 242 4.38 -3.78 -38.18
N ILE A 243 3.96 -3.65 -36.91
CA ILE A 243 4.72 -2.99 -35.86
C ILE A 243 4.77 -3.87 -34.62
N GLN A 244 5.97 -3.96 -34.01
CA GLN A 244 6.19 -4.77 -32.82
C GLN A 244 6.39 -3.91 -31.58
N GLU A 245 6.01 -4.44 -30.41
CA GLU A 245 6.32 -3.82 -29.13
C GLU A 245 7.83 -3.68 -28.93
N GLY A 246 8.25 -2.52 -28.41
CA GLY A 246 9.66 -2.17 -28.21
C GLY A 246 10.33 -1.50 -29.41
N GLU A 247 9.69 -1.48 -30.58
CA GLU A 247 10.20 -0.82 -31.79
C GLU A 247 10.26 0.70 -31.61
N ILE A 248 11.26 1.35 -32.22
CA ILE A 248 11.37 2.82 -32.26
C ILE A 248 10.82 3.30 -33.58
N VAL A 249 9.78 4.10 -33.50
CA VAL A 249 9.09 4.68 -34.66
C VAL A 249 9.14 6.20 -34.62
N LYS A 250 9.19 6.85 -35.81
CA LYS A 250 8.98 8.30 -35.90
C LYS A 250 7.49 8.57 -35.93
N VAL A 251 7.04 9.48 -35.10
CA VAL A 251 5.63 9.85 -35.00
C VAL A 251 5.48 11.36 -35.04
N ARG A 252 4.41 11.83 -35.69
CA ARG A 252 4.01 13.22 -35.67
C ARG A 252 2.96 13.46 -34.60
N ILE A 253 3.13 14.51 -33.83
CA ILE A 253 2.16 14.91 -32.80
C ILE A 253 0.98 15.60 -33.46
N LEU A 254 -0.21 15.04 -33.32
CA LEU A 254 -1.46 15.60 -33.88
C LEU A 254 -2.20 16.44 -32.85
N HIS A 255 -2.19 16.03 -31.62
CA HIS A 255 -2.98 16.62 -30.55
C HIS A 255 -2.36 16.36 -29.18
N ILE A 256 -2.35 17.40 -28.33
CA ILE A 256 -1.89 17.32 -26.93
C ILE A 256 -3.05 17.78 -26.06
N ASP A 257 -3.50 16.90 -25.16
CA ASP A 257 -4.51 17.21 -24.14
C ASP A 257 -3.90 16.95 -22.76
N LYS A 258 -3.46 18.02 -22.13
CA LYS A 258 -2.84 17.99 -20.80
C LYS A 258 -3.82 17.57 -19.71
N GLU A 259 -5.09 17.98 -19.81
CA GLU A 259 -6.08 17.73 -18.76
C GLU A 259 -6.48 16.26 -18.71
N THR A 260 -6.71 15.65 -19.86
CA THR A 260 -7.05 14.22 -19.97
C THR A 260 -5.83 13.32 -20.12
N ARG A 261 -4.61 13.90 -20.18
CA ARG A 261 -3.33 13.20 -20.43
C ARG A 261 -3.40 12.31 -21.66
N ARG A 262 -3.85 12.89 -22.78
CA ARG A 262 -3.96 12.21 -24.08
C ARG A 262 -3.08 12.88 -25.11
N LEU A 263 -2.34 12.06 -25.83
CA LEU A 263 -1.50 12.47 -26.94
C LEU A 263 -1.93 11.71 -28.20
N GLY A 264 -2.35 12.44 -29.22
CA GLY A 264 -2.64 11.88 -30.54
C GLY A 264 -1.41 11.90 -31.41
N LEU A 265 -1.07 10.79 -32.02
CA LEU A 265 0.11 10.60 -32.83
C LEU A 265 -0.27 10.10 -34.25
N SER A 266 0.58 10.34 -35.23
CA SER A 266 0.44 9.83 -36.61
C SER A 266 1.76 9.25 -37.11
N LEU A 267 1.68 8.17 -37.85
CA LEU A 267 2.78 7.59 -38.62
C LEU A 267 2.79 8.04 -40.09
N ARG A 268 1.77 8.83 -40.51
CA ARG A 268 1.65 9.28 -41.89
C ARG A 268 2.66 10.35 -42.23
N GLY A 269 3.45 10.10 -43.28
CA GLY A 269 4.38 11.06 -43.85
C GLY A 269 5.53 11.46 -42.92
N VAL A 270 6.01 10.56 -42.07
CA VAL A 270 7.15 10.72 -41.17
C VAL A 270 8.32 9.83 -41.56
#